data_af35973eb25fdf77db11d9a89852b324
#
_entry.id   af35973eb25fdf77db11d9a89852b324
#
_cell.length_a   1.000
_cell.length_b   1.000
_cell.length_c   1.000
_cell.angle_alpha   90.00
_cell.angle_beta   90.00
_cell.angle_gamma   90.00
#
_symmetry.space_group_name_H-M   'P 1'
#
loop_
_entity.id
_entity.type
_entity.pdbx_description
1 polymer ?
#
loop_
_entity_poly.entity_id
_entity_poly.type
_entity_poly.pdbx_seq_one_letter_code
_entity_poly.pdbx_strand_id
1 'polypeptide(L)'
;MKIKVLLVDDHTVVLKGLAFFLSTQEDLELVGEANNGKEALVKVGETNPDVILMDLYMPEMDGVEATAYIKKEYPNVKVIVLTSFSDQAHVLPALRAGASGYILKDVEPDQLVEAIRSAYKGNIQLHPDIANALLSQTLPVEEKEEESSIQVDVLTARENEVLQLLAKGMSN
;
A
#
# COMPACT_ATOMS: atom_id res chain seq x y z
N MET A 1 19.56 -8.58 11.46
CA MET A 1 18.32 -9.20 10.99
C MET A 1 17.84 -8.43 9.76
N LYS A 2 17.56 -9.11 8.67
CA LYS A 2 17.13 -8.46 7.41
C LYS A 2 15.60 -8.38 7.36
N ILE A 3 15.09 -7.33 6.75
CA ILE A 3 13.66 -7.19 6.45
C ILE A 3 13.31 -8.09 5.28
N LYS A 4 12.42 -9.04 5.48
CA LYS A 4 11.97 -9.98 4.46
C LYS A 4 10.93 -9.33 3.57
N VAL A 5 11.20 -9.24 2.28
CA VAL A 5 10.34 -8.59 1.28
C VAL A 5 9.82 -9.61 0.28
N LEU A 6 8.51 -9.60 0.06
CA LEU A 6 7.83 -10.34 -1.01
C LEU A 6 7.41 -9.36 -2.10
N LEU A 7 7.69 -9.68 -3.37
CA LEU A 7 7.25 -8.89 -4.52
C LEU A 7 6.05 -9.54 -5.19
N VAL A 8 5.03 -8.75 -5.48
CA VAL A 8 3.81 -9.21 -6.15
C VAL A 8 3.45 -8.24 -7.29
N ASP A 9 3.64 -8.68 -8.52
CA ASP A 9 3.32 -7.93 -9.74
C ASP A 9 3.20 -8.91 -10.91
N ASP A 10 2.27 -8.69 -11.83
CA ASP A 10 2.11 -9.54 -13.01
C ASP A 10 3.06 -9.18 -14.17
N HIS A 11 3.82 -8.10 -14.02
CA HIS A 11 4.82 -7.66 -14.99
C HIS A 11 6.22 -8.20 -14.65
N THR A 12 6.69 -9.16 -15.42
CA THR A 12 7.99 -9.80 -15.19
C THR A 12 9.15 -8.80 -15.17
N VAL A 13 9.12 -7.77 -16.02
CA VAL A 13 10.17 -6.74 -16.06
C VAL A 13 10.23 -5.94 -14.76
N VAL A 14 9.07 -5.60 -14.20
CA VAL A 14 8.97 -4.90 -12.91
C VAL A 14 9.54 -5.76 -11.80
N LEU A 15 9.14 -7.05 -11.71
CA LEU A 15 9.68 -7.98 -10.72
C LEU A 15 11.20 -8.10 -10.79
N LYS A 16 11.75 -8.27 -12.00
CA LYS A 16 13.20 -8.40 -12.20
C LYS A 16 13.95 -7.13 -11.81
N GLY A 17 13.44 -5.96 -12.17
CA GLY A 17 14.02 -4.68 -11.82
C GLY A 17 14.03 -4.45 -10.30
N LEU A 18 12.91 -4.67 -9.65
CA LEU A 18 12.80 -4.55 -8.20
C LEU A 18 13.65 -5.58 -7.45
N ALA A 19 13.65 -6.83 -7.90
CA ALA A 19 14.46 -7.89 -7.31
C ALA A 19 15.95 -7.55 -7.36
N PHE A 20 16.43 -7.09 -8.52
CA PHE A 20 17.81 -6.65 -8.68
C PHE A 20 18.13 -5.49 -7.72
N PHE A 21 17.30 -4.46 -7.69
CA PHE A 21 17.53 -3.31 -6.83
C PHE A 21 17.51 -3.69 -5.34
N LEU A 22 16.53 -4.47 -4.88
CA LEU A 22 16.48 -4.93 -3.50
C LEU A 22 17.69 -5.75 -3.10
N SER A 23 18.25 -6.54 -4.03
CA SER A 23 19.45 -7.34 -3.79
C SER A 23 20.70 -6.50 -3.48
N THR A 24 20.71 -5.24 -3.88
CA THR A 24 21.82 -4.30 -3.57
C THR A 24 21.75 -3.74 -2.15
N GLN A 25 20.62 -3.93 -1.45
CA GLN A 25 20.42 -3.42 -0.08
C GLN A 25 20.83 -4.48 0.94
N GLU A 26 21.76 -4.11 1.83
CA GLU A 26 22.32 -5.06 2.81
C GLU A 26 21.30 -5.50 3.88
N ASP A 27 20.34 -4.62 4.20
CA ASP A 27 19.33 -4.81 5.24
C ASP A 27 18.01 -5.41 4.74
N LEU A 28 17.89 -5.65 3.44
CA LEU A 28 16.70 -6.26 2.84
C LEU A 28 16.99 -7.66 2.31
N GLU A 29 16.00 -8.53 2.36
CA GLU A 29 16.05 -9.89 1.83
C GLU A 29 14.80 -10.16 0.99
N LEU A 30 14.99 -10.42 -0.31
CA LEU A 30 13.90 -10.87 -1.17
C LEU A 30 13.60 -12.35 -0.85
N VAL A 31 12.41 -12.63 -0.31
CA VAL A 31 12.02 -13.99 0.09
C VAL A 31 11.10 -14.67 -0.92
N GLY A 32 10.60 -13.96 -1.91
CA GLY A 32 9.80 -14.55 -2.97
C GLY A 32 9.25 -13.53 -3.95
N GLU A 33 8.69 -14.04 -5.04
CA GLU A 33 7.99 -13.31 -6.08
C GLU A 33 6.66 -14.02 -6.37
N ALA A 34 5.61 -13.25 -6.67
CA ALA A 34 4.31 -13.77 -7.09
C ALA A 34 3.77 -12.93 -8.25
N ASN A 35 2.98 -13.54 -9.12
CA ASN A 35 2.44 -12.89 -10.33
C ASN A 35 0.97 -12.49 -10.21
N ASN A 36 0.33 -12.85 -9.13
CA ASN A 36 -1.07 -12.49 -8.83
C ASN A 36 -1.36 -12.63 -7.33
N GLY A 37 -2.55 -12.21 -6.94
CA GLY A 37 -2.96 -12.25 -5.54
C GLY A 37 -3.04 -13.65 -4.95
N LYS A 38 -3.46 -14.66 -5.73
CA LYS A 38 -3.54 -16.04 -5.24
C LYS A 38 -2.16 -16.63 -4.96
N GLU A 39 -1.20 -16.41 -5.85
CA GLU A 39 0.18 -16.81 -5.61
C GLU A 39 0.78 -16.08 -4.39
N ALA A 40 0.43 -14.79 -4.23
CA ALA A 40 0.86 -14.02 -3.08
C ALA A 40 0.41 -14.65 -1.76
N LEU A 41 -0.86 -15.10 -1.66
CA LEU A 41 -1.35 -15.76 -0.45
C LEU A 41 -0.55 -17.03 -0.10
N VAL A 42 -0.23 -17.83 -1.11
CA VAL A 42 0.61 -19.03 -0.92
C VAL A 42 2.01 -18.64 -0.44
N LYS A 43 2.63 -17.67 -1.11
CA LYS A 43 3.98 -17.21 -0.79
C LYS A 43 4.10 -16.59 0.60
N VAL A 44 3.08 -15.86 1.05
CA VAL A 44 3.05 -15.32 2.42
C VAL A 44 3.13 -16.43 3.45
N GLY A 45 2.34 -17.50 3.27
CA GLY A 45 2.37 -18.66 4.18
C GLY A 45 3.70 -19.41 4.17
N GLU A 46 4.37 -19.51 3.01
CA GLU A 46 5.64 -20.20 2.85
C GLU A 46 6.83 -19.42 3.39
N THR A 47 6.85 -18.10 3.19
CA THR A 47 8.05 -17.27 3.39
C THR A 47 7.99 -16.37 4.61
N ASN A 48 6.81 -16.15 5.17
CA ASN A 48 6.58 -15.25 6.30
C ASN A 48 7.27 -13.89 6.12
N PRO A 49 6.90 -13.11 5.09
CA PRO A 49 7.52 -11.82 4.82
C PRO A 49 7.16 -10.80 5.89
N ASP A 50 8.03 -9.81 6.09
CA ASP A 50 7.74 -8.65 6.92
C ASP A 50 6.98 -7.58 6.15
N VAL A 51 7.36 -7.37 4.89
CA VAL A 51 6.80 -6.36 3.99
C VAL A 51 6.50 -6.98 2.62
N ILE A 52 5.36 -6.64 2.07
CA ILE A 52 4.95 -7.01 0.72
C ILE A 52 4.85 -5.76 -0.14
N LEU A 53 5.48 -5.77 -1.32
CA LEU A 53 5.21 -4.79 -2.37
C LEU A 53 4.17 -5.38 -3.29
N MET A 54 2.99 -4.77 -3.36
CA MET A 54 1.79 -5.31 -3.99
C MET A 54 1.32 -4.43 -5.14
N ASP A 55 1.31 -4.95 -6.35
CA ASP A 55 0.60 -4.30 -7.46
C ASP A 55 -0.93 -4.40 -7.27
N LEU A 56 -1.67 -3.43 -7.78
CA LEU A 56 -3.13 -3.43 -7.72
C LEU A 56 -3.76 -4.29 -8.81
N TYR A 57 -3.32 -4.11 -10.05
CA TYR A 57 -3.93 -4.75 -11.21
C TYR A 57 -3.23 -6.04 -11.58
N MET A 58 -3.85 -7.13 -11.22
CA MET A 58 -3.33 -8.46 -11.54
C MET A 58 -4.48 -9.38 -11.93
N PRO A 59 -4.24 -10.40 -12.78
CA PRO A 59 -5.24 -11.40 -13.12
C PRO A 59 -5.60 -12.27 -11.91
N GLU A 60 -6.75 -12.91 -11.95
CA GLU A 60 -7.30 -13.86 -10.98
C GLU A 60 -7.68 -13.25 -9.63
N MET A 61 -6.82 -12.53 -8.97
CA MET A 61 -7.05 -11.82 -7.72
C MET A 61 -6.26 -10.53 -7.72
N ASP A 62 -6.93 -9.39 -7.59
CA ASP A 62 -6.27 -8.08 -7.55
C ASP A 62 -5.57 -7.79 -6.21
N GLY A 63 -4.79 -6.71 -6.19
CA GLY A 63 -3.99 -6.35 -5.01
C GLY A 63 -4.82 -5.88 -3.82
N VAL A 64 -5.99 -5.30 -4.02
CA VAL A 64 -6.89 -4.89 -2.92
C VAL A 64 -7.46 -6.12 -2.23
N GLU A 65 -7.99 -7.05 -3.00
CA GLU A 65 -8.53 -8.30 -2.50
C GLU A 65 -7.45 -9.13 -1.79
N ALA A 66 -6.29 -9.28 -2.40
CA ALA A 66 -5.16 -9.98 -1.78
C ALA A 66 -4.72 -9.33 -0.46
N THR A 67 -4.65 -8.00 -0.42
CA THR A 67 -4.32 -7.25 0.81
C THR A 67 -5.33 -7.53 1.92
N ALA A 68 -6.62 -7.53 1.62
CA ALA A 68 -7.66 -7.82 2.61
C ALA A 68 -7.51 -9.23 3.21
N TYR A 69 -7.27 -10.25 2.39
CA TYR A 69 -7.01 -11.61 2.86
C TYR A 69 -5.74 -11.72 3.69
N ILE A 70 -4.65 -11.13 3.22
CA ILE A 70 -3.36 -11.15 3.93
C ILE A 70 -3.48 -10.49 5.30
N LYS A 71 -4.12 -9.33 5.37
CA LYS A 71 -4.27 -8.61 6.63
C LYS A 71 -5.18 -9.32 7.62
N LYS A 72 -6.14 -10.09 7.13
CA LYS A 72 -7.01 -10.92 7.98
C LYS A 72 -6.25 -12.10 8.60
N GLU A 73 -5.48 -12.83 7.79
CA GLU A 73 -4.77 -14.04 8.22
C GLU A 73 -3.39 -13.73 8.84
N TYR A 74 -2.73 -12.67 8.38
CA TYR A 74 -1.38 -12.27 8.79
C TYR A 74 -1.35 -10.77 9.17
N PRO A 75 -1.98 -10.37 10.28
CA PRO A 75 -2.18 -8.95 10.62
C PRO A 75 -0.88 -8.16 10.82
N ASN A 76 0.22 -8.83 11.13
CA ASN A 76 1.52 -8.18 11.34
C ASN A 76 2.30 -7.92 10.05
N VAL A 77 1.95 -8.56 8.94
CA VAL A 77 2.57 -8.33 7.65
C VAL A 77 2.20 -6.94 7.14
N LYS A 78 3.17 -6.18 6.69
CA LYS A 78 2.97 -4.85 6.12
C LYS A 78 2.80 -4.94 4.61
N VAL A 79 1.78 -4.32 4.08
CA VAL A 79 1.53 -4.29 2.63
C VAL A 79 1.66 -2.87 2.12
N ILE A 80 2.63 -2.64 1.22
CA ILE A 80 2.79 -1.40 0.49
C ILE A 80 2.24 -1.63 -0.92
N VAL A 81 1.24 -0.87 -1.29
CA VAL A 81 0.67 -0.91 -2.64
C VAL A 81 1.54 -0.08 -3.58
N LEU A 82 1.95 -0.68 -4.69
CA LEU A 82 2.60 -0.01 -5.81
C LEU A 82 1.61 0.16 -6.95
N THR A 83 1.48 1.36 -7.47
CA THR A 83 0.48 1.68 -8.49
C THR A 83 0.95 2.76 -9.46
N SER A 84 0.31 2.84 -10.62
CA SER A 84 0.48 3.97 -11.52
C SER A 84 -0.35 5.19 -11.07
N PHE A 85 0.05 6.39 -11.49
CA PHE A 85 -0.58 7.66 -11.07
C PHE A 85 -2.09 7.73 -11.35
N SER A 86 -2.58 7.01 -12.35
CA SER A 86 -4.00 7.03 -12.75
C SER A 86 -4.96 6.34 -11.77
N ASP A 87 -4.47 5.67 -10.73
CA ASP A 87 -5.24 4.73 -9.93
C ASP A 87 -5.75 5.31 -8.59
N GLN A 88 -5.94 6.62 -8.52
CA GLN A 88 -6.39 7.31 -7.30
C GLN A 88 -7.71 6.76 -6.72
N ALA A 89 -8.60 6.25 -7.58
CA ALA A 89 -9.86 5.64 -7.15
C ALA A 89 -9.69 4.40 -6.25
N HIS A 90 -8.52 3.75 -6.30
CA HIS A 90 -8.23 2.54 -5.52
C HIS A 90 -7.49 2.81 -4.20
N VAL A 91 -7.15 4.07 -3.91
CA VAL A 91 -6.42 4.44 -2.69
C VAL A 91 -7.22 4.08 -1.45
N LEU A 92 -8.45 4.56 -1.34
CA LEU A 92 -9.32 4.27 -0.19
C LEU A 92 -9.61 2.77 -0.03
N PRO A 93 -10.01 2.04 -1.09
CA PRO A 93 -10.20 0.59 -0.99
C PRO A 93 -8.94 -0.14 -0.48
N ALA A 94 -7.75 0.22 -0.96
CA ALA A 94 -6.50 -0.39 -0.51
C ALA A 94 -6.20 -0.10 0.97
N LEU A 95 -6.41 1.13 1.42
CA LEU A 95 -6.23 1.52 2.81
C LEU A 95 -7.26 0.85 3.73
N ARG A 96 -8.52 0.75 3.31
CA ARG A 96 -9.57 0.00 4.03
C ARG A 96 -9.24 -1.48 4.14
N ALA A 97 -8.62 -2.05 3.11
CA ALA A 97 -8.14 -3.43 3.15
C ALA A 97 -6.98 -3.64 4.15
N GLY A 98 -6.37 -2.57 4.64
CA GLY A 98 -5.32 -2.58 5.65
C GLY A 98 -3.92 -2.33 5.11
N ALA A 99 -3.77 -1.78 3.90
CA ALA A 99 -2.47 -1.40 3.36
C ALA A 99 -1.71 -0.47 4.31
N SER A 100 -0.41 -0.70 4.45
CA SER A 100 0.49 0.09 5.29
C SER A 100 1.17 1.22 4.52
N GLY A 101 1.01 1.25 3.21
CA GLY A 101 1.53 2.30 2.34
C GLY A 101 0.91 2.24 0.96
N TYR A 102 1.01 3.37 0.28
CA TYR A 102 0.53 3.52 -1.09
C TYR A 102 1.52 4.42 -1.84
N ILE A 103 2.23 3.84 -2.79
CA ILE A 103 3.36 4.48 -3.47
C ILE A 103 3.21 4.32 -4.97
N LEU A 104 3.64 5.34 -5.71
CA LEU A 104 3.65 5.29 -7.16
C LEU A 104 4.83 4.45 -7.69
N LYS A 105 4.61 3.71 -8.77
CA LYS A 105 5.64 2.87 -9.41
C LYS A 105 6.82 3.66 -9.99
N ASP A 106 6.65 4.96 -10.24
CA ASP A 106 7.69 5.86 -10.75
C ASP A 106 8.53 6.53 -9.64
N VAL A 107 8.29 6.17 -8.38
CA VAL A 107 9.07 6.67 -7.26
C VAL A 107 10.56 6.31 -7.41
N GLU A 108 11.43 7.19 -6.93
CA GLU A 108 12.86 6.92 -6.91
C GLU A 108 13.17 5.67 -6.08
N PRO A 109 14.10 4.80 -6.53
CA PRO A 109 14.42 3.55 -5.82
C PRO A 109 14.76 3.74 -4.35
N ASP A 110 15.51 4.78 -4.00
CA ASP A 110 15.87 5.07 -2.62
C ASP A 110 14.65 5.41 -1.75
N GLN A 111 13.66 6.09 -2.31
CA GLN A 111 12.40 6.38 -1.62
C GLN A 111 11.58 5.11 -1.37
N LEU A 112 11.61 4.16 -2.30
CA LEU A 112 10.95 2.87 -2.11
C LEU A 112 11.58 2.09 -0.96
N VAL A 113 12.91 2.06 -0.87
CA VAL A 113 13.63 1.41 0.23
C VAL A 113 13.30 2.07 1.58
N GLU A 114 13.27 3.40 1.64
CA GLU A 114 12.85 4.12 2.85
C GLU A 114 11.40 3.80 3.23
N ALA A 115 10.50 3.66 2.26
CA ALA A 115 9.13 3.27 2.52
C ALA A 115 9.03 1.85 3.10
N ILE A 116 9.83 0.91 2.61
CA ILE A 116 9.92 -0.45 3.16
C ILE A 116 10.39 -0.42 4.62
N ARG A 117 11.44 0.32 4.89
CA ARG A 117 11.99 0.48 6.25
C ARG A 117 10.98 1.11 7.21
N SER A 118 10.30 2.16 6.77
CA SER A 118 9.27 2.85 7.55
C SER A 118 8.05 1.97 7.81
N ALA A 119 7.57 1.25 6.80
CA ALA A 119 6.45 0.31 6.98
C ALA A 119 6.80 -0.81 7.96
N TYR A 120 8.01 -1.34 7.88
CA TYR A 120 8.51 -2.33 8.83
C TYR A 120 8.47 -1.83 10.28
N LYS A 121 8.76 -0.55 10.51
CA LYS A 121 8.67 0.11 11.83
C LYS A 121 7.23 0.43 12.25
N GLY A 122 6.24 0.19 11.41
CA GLY A 122 4.83 0.43 11.69
C GLY A 122 4.30 1.80 11.24
N ASN A 123 5.07 2.57 10.48
CA ASN A 123 4.64 3.85 9.93
C ASN A 123 3.89 3.65 8.61
N ILE A 124 2.84 4.43 8.39
CA ILE A 124 2.14 4.47 7.10
C ILE A 124 2.89 5.37 6.15
N GLN A 125 3.13 4.89 4.93
CA GLN A 125 3.81 5.61 3.87
C GLN A 125 2.85 5.93 2.73
N LEU A 126 2.64 7.23 2.48
CA LEU A 126 1.82 7.70 1.36
C LEU A 126 2.64 8.67 0.50
N HIS A 127 2.60 8.46 -0.81
CA HIS A 127 3.12 9.45 -1.75
C HIS A 127 2.34 10.79 -1.57
N PRO A 128 3.00 11.96 -1.64
CA PRO A 128 2.32 13.26 -1.44
C PRO A 128 1.08 13.46 -2.31
N ASP A 129 1.11 13.05 -3.57
CA ASP A 129 -0.03 13.16 -4.48
C ASP A 129 -1.21 12.27 -4.05
N ILE A 130 -0.92 11.11 -3.50
CA ILE A 130 -1.92 10.21 -2.94
C ILE A 130 -2.51 10.79 -1.64
N ALA A 131 -1.67 11.35 -0.79
CA ALA A 131 -2.11 12.03 0.43
C ALA A 131 -3.05 13.21 0.10
N ASN A 132 -2.71 14.02 -0.90
CA ASN A 132 -3.54 15.13 -1.37
C ASN A 132 -4.88 14.64 -1.95
N ALA A 133 -4.87 13.56 -2.72
CA ALA A 133 -6.08 12.96 -3.25
C ALA A 133 -7.02 12.46 -2.14
N LEU A 134 -6.49 11.86 -1.09
CA LEU A 134 -7.26 11.45 0.08
C LEU A 134 -7.88 12.63 0.81
N LEU A 135 -7.12 13.68 1.04
CA LEU A 135 -7.61 14.89 1.71
C LEU A 135 -8.73 15.55 0.92
N SER A 136 -8.64 15.61 -0.42
CA SER A 136 -9.70 16.17 -1.27
C SER A 136 -10.98 15.34 -1.26
N GLN A 137 -10.92 14.03 -1.03
CA GLN A 137 -12.08 13.15 -0.94
C GLN A 137 -12.76 13.20 0.43
N THR A 138 -12.06 13.60 1.48
CA THR A 138 -12.52 13.57 2.87
C THR A 138 -12.91 14.93 3.40
N LEU A 139 -12.45 16.03 2.77
CA LEU A 139 -12.88 17.38 3.12
C LEU A 139 -14.25 17.64 2.49
N PRO A 140 -15.25 18.15 3.25
CA PRO A 140 -16.51 18.59 2.65
C PRO A 140 -16.19 19.74 1.69
N VAL A 141 -16.57 19.57 0.43
CA VAL A 141 -16.59 20.67 -0.52
C VAL A 141 -17.66 21.62 0.02
N GLU A 142 -17.26 22.81 0.46
CA GLU A 142 -18.20 23.89 0.68
C GLU A 142 -18.76 24.33 -0.68
N GLU A 143 -19.79 23.64 -1.14
CA GLU A 143 -20.66 24.14 -2.20
C GLU A 143 -22.11 24.05 -1.76
N LYS A 144 -22.69 25.26 -1.67
CA LYS A 144 -24.09 25.65 -1.71
C LYS A 144 -25.14 24.54 -1.66
N GLU A 145 -25.95 24.72 -0.62
CA GLU A 145 -27.28 24.22 -0.40
C GLU A 145 -28.02 23.69 -1.64
N GLU A 146 -28.18 22.38 -1.70
CA GLU A 146 -29.40 21.73 -2.10
C GLU A 146 -29.61 20.51 -1.22
N GLU A 147 -30.72 20.47 -0.52
CA GLU A 147 -31.18 19.45 0.37
C GLU A 147 -31.20 18.09 -0.33
N SER A 148 -30.25 17.22 -0.05
CA SER A 148 -30.48 15.81 -0.10
C SER A 148 -29.71 15.16 1.06
N SER A 149 -30.44 14.44 1.88
CA SER A 149 -29.93 13.69 3.04
C SER A 149 -28.84 12.72 2.61
N ILE A 150 -27.60 13.19 2.56
CA ILE A 150 -26.44 12.35 2.43
C ILE A 150 -26.16 11.82 3.83
N GLN A 151 -26.36 10.52 4.02
CA GLN A 151 -25.78 9.84 5.15
C GLN A 151 -24.29 10.11 5.10
N VAL A 152 -23.81 10.85 6.07
CA VAL A 152 -22.38 10.99 6.30
C VAL A 152 -21.89 9.62 6.69
N ASP A 153 -21.29 8.92 5.74
CA ASP A 153 -20.58 7.68 6.03
C ASP A 153 -19.52 7.99 7.09
N VAL A 154 -19.76 7.49 8.28
CA VAL A 154 -18.83 7.63 9.39
C VAL A 154 -17.51 7.01 8.94
N LEU A 155 -16.44 7.81 8.92
CA LEU A 155 -15.11 7.33 8.60
C LEU A 155 -14.78 6.09 9.44
N THR A 156 -14.28 5.06 8.79
CA THR A 156 -13.82 3.86 9.50
C THR A 156 -12.66 4.21 10.45
N ALA A 157 -12.41 3.39 11.46
CA ALA A 157 -11.30 3.59 12.38
C ALA A 157 -9.95 3.71 11.64
N ARG A 158 -9.79 2.96 10.54
CA ARG A 158 -8.58 3.00 9.71
C ARG A 158 -8.44 4.31 8.94
N GLU A 159 -9.52 4.81 8.37
CA GLU A 159 -9.53 6.11 7.68
C GLU A 159 -9.19 7.25 8.64
N ASN A 160 -9.74 7.24 9.84
CA ASN A 160 -9.41 8.19 10.90
C ASN A 160 -7.93 8.11 11.30
N GLU A 161 -7.39 6.92 11.45
CA GLU A 161 -5.97 6.71 11.77
C GLU A 161 -5.06 7.32 10.68
N VAL A 162 -5.37 7.06 9.40
CA VAL A 162 -4.63 7.62 8.27
C VAL A 162 -4.70 9.14 8.26
N LEU A 163 -5.88 9.73 8.45
CA LEU A 163 -6.05 11.19 8.52
C LEU A 163 -5.28 11.82 9.67
N GLN A 164 -5.28 11.21 10.85
CA GLN A 164 -4.52 11.69 12.00
C GLN A 164 -3.01 11.67 11.74
N LEU A 165 -2.51 10.64 11.07
CA LEU A 165 -1.10 10.54 10.71
C LEU A 165 -0.68 11.59 9.67
N LEU A 166 -1.55 11.84 8.67
CA LEU A 166 -1.34 12.91 7.69
C LEU A 166 -1.31 14.29 8.35
N ALA A 167 -2.24 14.57 9.27
CA ALA A 167 -2.29 15.84 9.99
C ALA A 167 -1.02 16.06 10.82
N LYS A 168 -0.49 15.03 11.47
CA LYS A 168 0.78 15.10 12.22
C LYS A 168 1.99 15.34 11.31
N GLY A 169 2.02 14.72 10.12
CA GLY A 169 3.09 14.89 9.15
C GLY A 169 3.12 16.27 8.50
N MET A 170 1.99 16.95 8.42
CA MET A 170 1.86 18.29 7.82
C MET A 170 2.13 19.44 8.79
N SER A 171 2.26 19.19 10.08
CA SER A 171 2.47 20.23 11.09
C SER A 171 3.93 20.50 11.45
N ASN A 172 4.86 19.96 10.66
CA ASN A 172 6.30 20.24 10.80
C ASN A 172 6.79 21.11 9.65
#